data_ca7b363180d9e258aec5fe92d37a221f
#
_entry.id   ca7b363180d9e258aec5fe92d37a221f
#
_cell.length_a   1.000
_cell.length_b   1.000
_cell.length_c   1.000
_cell.angle_alpha   90.00
_cell.angle_beta   90.00
_cell.angle_gamma   90.00
#
_symmetry.space_group_name_H-M   'P 1'
#
loop_
_entity.id
_entity.type
_entity.pdbx_description
1 polymer ?
#
loop_
_entity_poly.entity_id
_entity_poly.type
_entity_poly.pdbx_seq_one_letter_code
_entity_poly.pdbx_strand_id
1 'polypeptide(L)'
;MLKSFLRWVSRNGYVIQSGVLEFKPKLKVIPKAVTFLKYKELMHFFHYEYPKEKEHLSKARDMFCFMAFTSLRYSDLAALKPVNLVDGYLDFCTEKTDDKLHIALNEHAMKIIKKYSWYKGDTIFPVPSNQKLNDYLKEAAKLAGLDREISQVYFKGNTRHEDTYKFWEQISCHDARRTFVCCSLALGIPASVVMSCTGHSDYESMKPYIEVADETQKMQMEKWNTHQYKSGIIESMEKMTPIQLKLLFEYVKSMV
;
A
#
# COMPACT_ATOMS: atom_id res chain seq x y z
N MET A 1 17.04 4.74 -21.28
CA MET A 1 17.16 4.05 -22.59
C MET A 1 18.27 4.65 -23.48
N LEU A 2 18.25 5.90 -23.93
CA LEU A 2 19.24 6.45 -24.86
C LEU A 2 20.69 6.27 -24.38
N LYS A 3 21.02 6.61 -23.14
CA LYS A 3 22.39 6.43 -22.61
C LYS A 3 22.84 4.97 -22.55
N SER A 4 21.94 4.04 -22.25
CA SER A 4 22.26 2.61 -22.24
C SER A 4 22.55 2.12 -23.65
N PHE A 5 21.79 2.58 -24.64
CA PHE A 5 22.06 2.32 -26.06
C PHE A 5 23.40 2.90 -26.49
N LEU A 6 23.69 4.17 -26.21
CA LEU A 6 24.96 4.82 -26.56
C LEU A 6 26.17 4.13 -25.91
N ARG A 7 26.05 3.68 -24.65
CA ARG A 7 27.09 2.88 -23.99
C ARG A 7 27.32 1.54 -24.69
N TRP A 8 26.22 0.87 -25.10
CA TRP A 8 26.32 -0.37 -25.86
C TRP A 8 27.01 -0.13 -27.21
N VAL A 9 26.63 0.92 -27.98
CA VAL A 9 27.24 1.30 -29.24
C VAL A 9 28.75 1.53 -29.06
N SER A 10 29.15 2.29 -28.03
CA SER A 10 30.57 2.53 -27.71
C SER A 10 31.33 1.23 -27.40
N ARG A 11 30.71 0.30 -26.64
CA ARG A 11 31.33 -1.02 -26.34
C ARG A 11 31.48 -1.93 -27.56
N ASN A 12 30.69 -1.71 -28.59
CA ASN A 12 30.76 -2.45 -29.87
C ASN A 12 31.67 -1.76 -30.91
N GLY A 13 32.59 -0.90 -30.49
CA GLY A 13 33.65 -0.34 -31.35
C GLY A 13 33.26 0.92 -32.14
N TYR A 14 32.06 1.44 -31.94
CA TYR A 14 31.66 2.70 -32.58
C TYR A 14 32.17 3.90 -31.78
N VAL A 15 32.75 4.87 -32.46
CA VAL A 15 33.27 6.09 -31.83
C VAL A 15 32.12 7.02 -31.46
N ILE A 16 31.94 7.24 -30.16
CA ILE A 16 31.01 8.23 -29.62
C ILE A 16 31.83 9.29 -28.89
N GLN A 17 31.60 10.57 -29.18
CA GLN A 17 32.25 11.65 -28.45
C GLN A 17 31.97 11.54 -26.96
N SER A 18 33.00 11.63 -26.11
CA SER A 18 32.90 11.48 -24.65
C SER A 18 31.86 12.40 -24.02
N GLY A 19 31.78 13.65 -24.46
CA GLY A 19 30.79 14.62 -23.99
C GLY A 19 29.32 14.20 -24.16
N VAL A 20 29.02 13.35 -25.16
CA VAL A 20 27.65 12.83 -25.36
C VAL A 20 27.27 11.82 -24.26
N LEU A 21 28.21 10.98 -23.82
CA LEU A 21 28.00 10.02 -22.76
C LEU A 21 27.92 10.69 -21.38
N GLU A 22 28.67 11.77 -21.20
CA GLU A 22 28.72 12.55 -19.96
C GLU A 22 27.56 13.55 -19.83
N PHE A 23 26.96 13.94 -20.95
CA PHE A 23 25.86 14.90 -20.94
C PHE A 23 24.74 14.48 -20.00
N LYS A 24 24.49 15.30 -18.99
CA LYS A 24 23.35 15.14 -18.03
C LYS A 24 22.40 16.32 -18.24
N PRO A 25 21.27 16.12 -18.94
CA PRO A 25 20.28 17.19 -19.06
C PRO A 25 19.80 17.59 -17.67
N LYS A 26 19.87 18.88 -17.35
CA LYS A 26 19.29 19.43 -16.13
C LYS A 26 17.77 19.56 -16.32
N LEU A 27 17.05 18.49 -16.08
CA LEU A 27 15.59 18.52 -16.09
C LEU A 27 15.09 18.94 -14.71
N LYS A 28 14.11 19.84 -14.67
CA LYS A 28 13.37 20.13 -13.45
C LYS A 28 12.49 18.89 -13.15
N VAL A 29 12.91 18.09 -12.19
CA VAL A 29 12.13 16.93 -11.73
C VAL A 29 11.40 17.36 -10.46
N ILE A 30 10.08 17.40 -10.51
CA ILE A 30 9.27 17.48 -9.29
C ILE A 30 9.04 16.06 -8.80
N PRO A 31 9.24 15.78 -7.51
CA PRO A 31 8.83 14.51 -6.94
C PRO A 31 7.33 14.31 -7.22
N LYS A 32 6.98 13.20 -7.85
CA LYS A 32 5.59 12.87 -8.10
C LYS A 32 4.89 12.65 -6.75
N ALA A 33 3.79 13.37 -6.51
CA ALA A 33 3.00 13.15 -5.31
C ALA A 33 2.61 11.67 -5.17
N VAL A 34 2.78 11.14 -3.95
CA VAL A 34 2.44 9.74 -3.66
C VAL A 34 0.93 9.62 -3.55
N THR A 35 0.33 8.90 -4.49
CA THR A 35 -1.10 8.60 -4.48
C THR A 35 -1.33 7.32 -3.68
N PHE A 36 -2.18 7.36 -2.65
CA PHE A 36 -2.52 6.23 -1.79
C PHE A 36 -3.86 6.47 -1.10
N LEU A 37 -4.51 5.41 -0.58
CA LEU A 37 -5.68 5.52 0.28
C LEU A 37 -5.25 5.80 1.73
N LYS A 38 -5.84 6.82 2.35
CA LYS A 38 -5.73 7.00 3.81
C LYS A 38 -6.40 5.80 4.51
N TYR A 39 -6.00 5.49 5.75
CA TYR A 39 -6.53 4.33 6.47
C TYR A 39 -8.08 4.28 6.49
N LYS A 40 -8.74 5.40 6.76
CA LYS A 40 -10.22 5.48 6.75
C LYS A 40 -10.80 5.21 5.36
N GLU A 41 -10.16 5.72 4.30
CA GLU A 41 -10.57 5.48 2.91
C GLU A 41 -10.38 3.99 2.53
N LEU A 42 -9.26 3.37 2.95
CA LEU A 42 -9.02 1.94 2.74
C LEU A 42 -10.07 1.08 3.43
N MET A 43 -10.40 1.37 4.69
CA MET A 43 -11.42 0.61 5.43
C MET A 43 -12.81 0.84 4.86
N HIS A 44 -13.15 2.05 4.46
CA HIS A 44 -14.40 2.34 3.74
C HIS A 44 -14.48 1.54 2.43
N PHE A 45 -13.41 1.56 1.62
CA PHE A 45 -13.35 0.81 0.37
C PHE A 45 -13.45 -0.70 0.61
N PHE A 46 -12.77 -1.23 1.61
CA PHE A 46 -12.80 -2.64 2.00
C PHE A 46 -14.21 -3.12 2.37
N HIS A 47 -14.99 -2.31 3.09
CA HIS A 47 -16.34 -2.66 3.54
C HIS A 47 -17.45 -2.26 2.56
N TYR A 48 -17.12 -1.57 1.46
CA TYR A 48 -18.13 -1.15 0.50
C TYR A 48 -18.76 -2.35 -0.20
N GLU A 49 -20.09 -2.41 -0.22
CA GLU A 49 -20.85 -3.48 -0.86
C GLU A 49 -21.31 -3.08 -2.27
N TYR A 50 -20.96 -3.88 -3.25
CA TYR A 50 -21.35 -3.68 -4.63
C TYR A 50 -22.62 -4.47 -4.95
N PRO A 51 -23.49 -3.99 -5.88
CA PRO A 51 -24.60 -4.77 -6.39
C PRO A 51 -24.14 -6.11 -6.97
N LYS A 52 -24.99 -7.14 -6.89
CA LYS A 52 -24.65 -8.51 -7.36
C LYS A 52 -24.24 -8.54 -8.84
N GLU A 53 -24.83 -7.68 -9.67
CA GLU A 53 -24.53 -7.55 -11.10
C GLU A 53 -23.09 -7.03 -11.35
N LYS A 54 -22.49 -6.43 -10.32
CA LYS A 54 -21.13 -5.87 -10.34
C LYS A 54 -20.15 -6.66 -9.47
N GLU A 55 -20.34 -7.96 -9.35
CA GLU A 55 -19.46 -8.85 -8.55
C GLU A 55 -17.98 -8.73 -8.94
N HIS A 56 -17.68 -8.46 -10.22
CA HIS A 56 -16.32 -8.24 -10.70
C HIS A 56 -15.63 -7.04 -10.03
N LEU A 57 -16.38 -6.01 -9.63
CA LEU A 57 -15.85 -4.86 -8.89
C LEU A 57 -15.56 -5.23 -7.43
N SER A 58 -16.41 -6.06 -6.81
CA SER A 58 -16.13 -6.62 -5.49
C SER A 58 -14.84 -7.42 -5.49
N LYS A 59 -14.62 -8.25 -6.54
CA LYS A 59 -13.37 -9.01 -6.70
C LYS A 59 -12.16 -8.09 -6.88
N ALA A 60 -12.29 -7.04 -7.72
CA ALA A 60 -11.21 -6.06 -7.92
C ALA A 60 -10.86 -5.32 -6.63
N ARG A 61 -11.87 -4.86 -5.87
CA ARG A 61 -11.70 -4.26 -4.54
C ARG A 61 -10.97 -5.20 -3.58
N ASP A 62 -11.38 -6.48 -3.51
CA ASP A 62 -10.75 -7.47 -2.63
C ASP A 62 -9.27 -7.67 -2.97
N MET A 63 -8.93 -7.77 -4.26
CA MET A 63 -7.54 -7.88 -4.72
C MET A 63 -6.71 -6.66 -4.37
N PHE A 64 -7.26 -5.45 -4.57
CA PHE A 64 -6.59 -4.22 -4.16
C PHE A 64 -6.38 -4.17 -2.64
N CYS A 65 -7.42 -4.45 -1.86
CA CYS A 65 -7.34 -4.44 -0.40
C CYS A 65 -6.36 -5.51 0.11
N PHE A 66 -6.32 -6.70 -0.51
CA PHE A 66 -5.34 -7.72 -0.15
C PHE A 66 -3.91 -7.24 -0.39
N MET A 67 -3.63 -6.63 -1.56
CA MET A 67 -2.33 -6.00 -1.83
C MET A 67 -2.03 -4.85 -0.84
N ALA A 68 -3.04 -4.07 -0.47
CA ALA A 68 -2.89 -2.98 0.50
C ALA A 68 -2.66 -3.48 1.94
N PHE A 69 -3.06 -4.70 2.28
CA PHE A 69 -2.80 -5.33 3.59
C PHE A 69 -1.53 -6.18 3.65
N THR A 70 -0.93 -6.51 2.49
CA THR A 70 0.22 -7.41 2.40
C THR A 70 1.41 -6.83 1.65
N SER A 71 1.30 -5.63 1.09
CA SER A 71 2.32 -4.98 0.24
C SER A 71 2.61 -5.66 -1.10
N LEU A 72 1.92 -6.72 -1.48
CA LEU A 72 2.18 -7.44 -2.72
C LEU A 72 2.10 -6.55 -3.96
N ARG A 73 2.98 -6.83 -4.93
CA ARG A 73 2.82 -6.30 -6.29
C ARG A 73 1.73 -7.11 -7.02
N TYR A 74 1.19 -6.55 -8.09
CA TYR A 74 0.23 -7.26 -8.94
C TYR A 74 0.77 -8.61 -9.45
N SER A 75 2.05 -8.66 -9.90
CA SER A 75 2.69 -9.90 -10.36
C SER A 75 2.70 -10.98 -9.28
N ASP A 76 3.06 -10.59 -8.05
CA ASP A 76 3.15 -11.50 -6.91
C ASP A 76 1.76 -12.01 -6.51
N LEU A 77 0.73 -11.12 -6.51
CA LEU A 77 -0.65 -11.52 -6.28
C LEU A 77 -1.16 -12.52 -7.33
N ALA A 78 -0.84 -12.27 -8.61
CA ALA A 78 -1.29 -13.11 -9.71
C ALA A 78 -0.64 -14.51 -9.72
N ALA A 79 0.58 -14.63 -9.18
CA ALA A 79 1.33 -15.86 -9.07
C ALA A 79 1.13 -16.60 -7.72
N LEU A 80 0.42 -15.98 -6.75
CA LEU A 80 0.31 -16.49 -5.39
C LEU A 80 -0.47 -17.80 -5.32
N LYS A 81 0.17 -18.86 -4.84
CA LYS A 81 -0.39 -20.22 -4.74
C LYS A 81 -0.75 -20.59 -3.30
N PRO A 82 -1.65 -21.54 -3.06
CA PRO A 82 -1.97 -22.02 -1.71
C PRO A 82 -0.76 -22.49 -0.90
N VAL A 83 0.26 -23.08 -1.55
CA VAL A 83 1.50 -23.52 -0.91
C VAL A 83 2.30 -22.35 -0.30
N ASN A 84 2.09 -21.13 -0.75
CA ASN A 84 2.74 -19.95 -0.20
C ASN A 84 2.12 -19.47 1.12
N LEU A 85 0.98 -20.03 1.51
CA LEU A 85 0.30 -19.71 2.78
C LEU A 85 0.70 -20.75 3.84
N VAL A 86 1.54 -20.35 4.80
CA VAL A 86 2.07 -21.22 5.85
C VAL A 86 1.86 -20.56 7.22
N ASP A 87 1.11 -21.19 8.10
CA ASP A 87 0.90 -20.76 9.50
C ASP A 87 0.55 -19.28 9.69
N GLY A 88 -0.27 -18.72 8.79
CA GLY A 88 -0.68 -17.31 8.85
C GLY A 88 0.32 -16.33 8.24
N TYR A 89 1.33 -16.84 7.53
CA TYR A 89 2.32 -16.05 6.79
C TYR A 89 2.23 -16.33 5.29
N LEU A 90 2.66 -15.36 4.49
CA LEU A 90 2.99 -15.57 3.09
C LEU A 90 4.50 -15.77 2.95
N ASP A 91 4.89 -16.94 2.48
CA ASP A 91 6.26 -17.32 2.13
C ASP A 91 6.39 -17.53 0.63
N PHE A 92 7.10 -16.64 -0.05
CA PHE A 92 7.28 -16.72 -1.51
C PHE A 92 8.50 -15.91 -1.97
N CYS A 93 8.97 -16.20 -3.20
CA CYS A 93 9.94 -15.38 -3.90
C CYS A 93 9.20 -14.42 -4.84
N THR A 94 9.60 -13.16 -4.87
CA THR A 94 8.96 -12.14 -5.73
C THR A 94 9.29 -12.40 -7.20
N GLU A 95 8.29 -12.26 -8.08
CA GLU A 95 8.44 -12.47 -9.53
C GLU A 95 9.43 -11.50 -10.21
N LYS A 96 9.66 -10.33 -9.63
CA LYS A 96 10.45 -9.27 -10.27
C LYS A 96 11.91 -9.24 -9.82
N THR A 97 12.21 -9.58 -8.58
CA THR A 97 13.53 -9.34 -7.95
C THR A 97 14.10 -10.58 -7.28
N ASP A 98 13.39 -11.72 -7.34
CA ASP A 98 13.74 -12.99 -6.68
C ASP A 98 13.99 -12.85 -5.16
N ASP A 99 13.50 -11.78 -4.54
CA ASP A 99 13.61 -11.59 -3.10
C ASP A 99 12.67 -12.55 -2.37
N LYS A 100 13.20 -13.28 -1.38
CA LYS A 100 12.38 -14.09 -0.49
C LYS A 100 11.68 -13.19 0.51
N LEU A 101 10.35 -13.20 0.52
CA LEU A 101 9.52 -12.45 1.45
C LEU A 101 8.79 -13.38 2.40
N HIS A 102 8.73 -12.97 3.67
CA HIS A 102 7.99 -13.61 4.75
C HIS A 102 7.08 -12.55 5.39
N ILE A 103 5.79 -12.57 5.06
CA ILE A 103 4.84 -11.51 5.43
C ILE A 103 3.76 -12.08 6.34
N ALA A 104 3.68 -11.58 7.58
CA ALA A 104 2.60 -11.92 8.49
C ALA A 104 1.25 -11.37 7.99
N LEU A 105 0.24 -12.21 7.97
CA LEU A 105 -1.09 -11.84 7.54
C LEU A 105 -1.92 -11.27 8.70
N ASN A 106 -2.47 -10.08 8.49
CA ASN A 106 -3.45 -9.52 9.41
C ASN A 106 -4.86 -10.14 9.18
N GLU A 107 -5.78 -9.87 10.10
CA GLU A 107 -7.15 -10.42 10.04
C GLU A 107 -7.91 -10.03 8.76
N HIS A 108 -7.68 -8.84 8.22
CA HIS A 108 -8.35 -8.39 7.00
C HIS A 108 -7.87 -9.19 5.78
N ALA A 109 -6.57 -9.43 5.65
CA ALA A 109 -6.01 -10.26 4.61
C ALA A 109 -6.52 -11.71 4.72
N MET A 110 -6.57 -12.26 5.93
CA MET A 110 -7.11 -13.60 6.18
C MET A 110 -8.60 -13.71 5.84
N LYS A 111 -9.41 -12.67 6.12
CA LYS A 111 -10.83 -12.62 5.71
C LYS A 111 -10.98 -12.69 4.20
N ILE A 112 -10.13 -11.97 3.46
CA ILE A 112 -10.14 -12.02 1.99
C ILE A 112 -9.78 -13.43 1.52
N ILE A 113 -8.70 -14.05 1.99
CA ILE A 113 -8.31 -15.43 1.60
C ILE A 113 -9.48 -16.40 1.84
N LYS A 114 -10.10 -16.36 3.02
CA LYS A 114 -11.26 -17.22 3.36
C LYS A 114 -12.42 -17.04 2.38
N LYS A 115 -12.68 -15.81 1.93
CA LYS A 115 -13.73 -15.50 0.96
C LYS A 115 -13.50 -16.22 -0.38
N TYR A 116 -12.25 -16.49 -0.76
CA TYR A 116 -11.89 -17.16 -2.01
C TYR A 116 -11.59 -18.67 -1.87
N SER A 117 -11.91 -19.29 -0.74
CA SER A 117 -11.73 -20.75 -0.51
C SER A 117 -12.51 -21.64 -1.49
N TRP A 118 -13.54 -21.12 -2.14
CA TRP A 118 -14.31 -21.78 -3.20
C TRP A 118 -13.55 -21.91 -4.52
N TYR A 119 -12.56 -21.04 -4.77
CA TYR A 119 -11.81 -21.04 -6.02
C TYR A 119 -10.84 -22.22 -6.06
N LYS A 120 -10.88 -23.00 -7.14
CA LYS A 120 -10.13 -24.25 -7.31
C LYS A 120 -9.04 -24.16 -8.39
N GLY A 121 -8.61 -22.96 -8.76
CA GLY A 121 -7.47 -22.76 -9.65
C GLY A 121 -6.13 -23.00 -8.97
N ASP A 122 -5.05 -22.90 -9.72
CA ASP A 122 -3.67 -23.09 -9.22
C ASP A 122 -3.21 -21.96 -8.27
N THR A 123 -3.89 -20.82 -8.31
CA THR A 123 -3.59 -19.62 -7.50
C THR A 123 -4.64 -19.42 -6.42
N ILE A 124 -4.34 -18.58 -5.41
CA ILE A 124 -5.33 -18.25 -4.35
C ILE A 124 -6.49 -17.43 -4.92
N PHE A 125 -6.23 -16.56 -5.90
CA PHE A 125 -7.23 -15.63 -6.45
C PHE A 125 -7.38 -15.77 -7.97
N PRO A 126 -8.60 -15.61 -8.53
CA PRO A 126 -8.83 -15.51 -9.97
C PRO A 126 -8.47 -14.10 -10.48
N VAL A 127 -7.17 -13.78 -10.55
CA VAL A 127 -6.69 -12.43 -10.90
C VAL A 127 -6.85 -12.17 -12.40
N PRO A 128 -7.59 -11.13 -12.83
CA PRO A 128 -7.67 -10.72 -14.23
C PRO A 128 -6.35 -10.04 -14.66
N SER A 129 -6.19 -9.74 -15.96
CA SER A 129 -5.04 -8.99 -16.45
C SER A 129 -4.90 -7.65 -15.72
N ASN A 130 -3.65 -7.15 -15.59
CA ASN A 130 -3.35 -5.92 -14.85
C ASN A 130 -4.15 -4.72 -15.38
N GLN A 131 -4.26 -4.59 -16.72
CA GLN A 131 -5.06 -3.52 -17.32
C GLN A 131 -6.53 -3.62 -16.88
N LYS A 132 -7.13 -4.80 -17.03
CA LYS A 132 -8.53 -5.04 -16.66
C LYS A 132 -8.79 -4.82 -15.17
N LEU A 133 -7.85 -5.24 -14.31
CA LEU A 133 -7.95 -4.98 -12.88
C LEU A 133 -7.93 -3.48 -12.58
N ASN A 134 -7.04 -2.71 -13.22
CA ASN A 134 -6.98 -1.26 -13.05
C ASN A 134 -8.26 -0.56 -13.54
N ASP A 135 -8.85 -1.02 -14.65
CA ASP A 135 -10.11 -0.46 -15.14
C ASP A 135 -11.25 -0.72 -14.14
N TYR A 136 -11.33 -1.95 -13.62
CA TYR A 136 -12.31 -2.29 -12.57
C TYR A 136 -12.07 -1.53 -11.27
N LEU A 137 -10.82 -1.27 -10.88
CA LEU A 137 -10.51 -0.48 -9.70
C LEU A 137 -10.98 0.95 -9.81
N LYS A 138 -10.86 1.57 -10.98
CA LYS A 138 -11.37 2.93 -11.21
C LYS A 138 -12.89 2.98 -11.07
N GLU A 139 -13.60 2.04 -11.69
CA GLU A 139 -15.06 1.96 -11.56
C GLU A 139 -15.47 1.66 -10.10
N ALA A 140 -14.80 0.73 -9.44
CA ALA A 140 -15.07 0.37 -8.05
C ALA A 140 -14.85 1.56 -7.11
N ALA A 141 -13.73 2.28 -7.25
CA ALA A 141 -13.40 3.44 -6.45
C ALA A 141 -14.39 4.59 -6.67
N LYS A 142 -14.84 4.80 -7.91
CA LYS A 142 -15.87 5.79 -8.26
C LYS A 142 -17.19 5.50 -7.55
N LEU A 143 -17.66 4.24 -7.61
CA LEU A 143 -18.91 3.84 -6.95
C LEU A 143 -18.81 3.91 -5.42
N ALA A 144 -17.62 3.62 -4.86
CA ALA A 144 -17.37 3.75 -3.44
C ALA A 144 -17.21 5.21 -2.97
N GLY A 145 -17.31 6.21 -3.88
CA GLY A 145 -17.23 7.63 -3.52
C GLY A 145 -15.82 8.08 -3.11
N LEU A 146 -14.76 7.48 -3.67
CA LEU A 146 -13.38 7.93 -3.41
C LEU A 146 -13.05 9.17 -4.25
N ASP A 147 -13.74 10.27 -3.99
CA ASP A 147 -13.78 11.49 -4.81
C ASP A 147 -12.73 12.54 -4.42
N ARG A 148 -11.82 12.23 -3.51
CA ARG A 148 -10.78 13.17 -3.08
C ARG A 148 -9.99 13.71 -4.27
N GLU A 149 -9.79 15.03 -4.29
CA GLU A 149 -8.99 15.69 -5.33
C GLU A 149 -7.50 15.48 -5.11
N ILE A 150 -6.78 15.22 -6.21
CA ILE A 150 -5.35 15.06 -6.27
C ILE A 150 -4.80 16.05 -7.29
N SER A 151 -3.92 16.94 -6.85
CA SER A 151 -3.17 17.82 -7.75
C SER A 151 -1.88 17.14 -8.21
N GLN A 152 -1.63 17.15 -9.52
CA GLN A 152 -0.39 16.69 -10.12
C GLN A 152 0.32 17.86 -10.80
N VAL A 153 1.49 18.19 -10.28
CA VAL A 153 2.34 19.23 -10.86
C VAL A 153 3.39 18.58 -11.75
N TYR A 154 3.54 19.09 -12.96
CA TYR A 154 4.56 18.65 -13.91
C TYR A 154 5.08 19.80 -14.76
N PHE A 155 6.23 19.59 -15.42
CA PHE A 155 6.79 20.56 -16.35
C PHE A 155 6.72 20.05 -17.80
N LYS A 156 6.27 20.93 -18.70
CA LYS A 156 6.48 20.78 -20.14
C LYS A 156 7.53 21.82 -20.56
N GLY A 157 8.77 21.36 -20.78
CA GLY A 157 9.91 22.27 -20.92
C GLY A 157 10.15 23.04 -19.62
N ASN A 158 10.08 24.38 -19.66
CA ASN A 158 10.24 25.25 -18.51
C ASN A 158 8.91 25.72 -17.89
N THR A 159 7.78 25.40 -18.50
CA THR A 159 6.45 25.82 -18.06
C THR A 159 5.89 24.83 -17.04
N ARG A 160 5.50 25.33 -15.86
CA ARG A 160 4.80 24.57 -14.82
C ARG A 160 3.33 24.39 -15.21
N HIS A 161 2.87 23.16 -15.13
CA HIS A 161 1.47 22.78 -15.29
C HIS A 161 0.99 22.11 -14.01
N GLU A 162 -0.31 22.25 -13.73
CA GLU A 162 -0.96 21.63 -12.59
C GLU A 162 -2.35 21.16 -13.04
N ASP A 163 -2.55 19.85 -12.96
CA ASP A 163 -3.81 19.21 -13.30
C ASP A 163 -4.42 18.60 -12.03
N THR A 164 -5.73 18.74 -11.86
CA THR A 164 -6.48 18.18 -10.74
C THR A 164 -7.34 17.02 -11.22
N TYR A 165 -7.24 15.89 -10.53
CA TYR A 165 -7.97 14.67 -10.81
C TYR A 165 -8.72 14.21 -9.57
N LYS A 166 -9.82 13.46 -9.76
CA LYS A 166 -10.41 12.68 -8.68
C LYS A 166 -9.57 11.43 -8.41
N PHE A 167 -9.47 11.01 -7.14
CA PHE A 167 -8.65 9.84 -6.76
C PHE A 167 -8.99 8.61 -7.59
N TRP A 168 -10.29 8.32 -7.81
CA TRP A 168 -10.73 7.16 -8.58
C TRP A 168 -10.27 7.16 -10.05
N GLU A 169 -9.94 8.31 -10.64
CA GLU A 169 -9.42 8.39 -12.01
C GLU A 169 -7.98 7.88 -12.13
N GLN A 170 -7.22 7.99 -11.04
CA GLN A 170 -5.79 7.71 -11.00
C GLN A 170 -5.43 6.40 -10.29
N ILE A 171 -6.37 5.79 -9.54
CA ILE A 171 -6.12 4.57 -8.77
C ILE A 171 -5.65 3.43 -9.67
N SER A 172 -4.65 2.70 -9.19
CA SER A 172 -4.06 1.55 -9.85
C SER A 172 -3.63 0.49 -8.83
N CYS A 173 -3.32 -0.72 -9.29
CA CYS A 173 -2.78 -1.79 -8.43
C CYS A 173 -1.53 -1.36 -7.65
N HIS A 174 -0.70 -0.47 -8.22
CA HIS A 174 0.51 -0.01 -7.55
C HIS A 174 0.22 0.88 -6.33
N ASP A 175 -0.93 1.57 -6.33
CA ASP A 175 -1.34 2.40 -5.20
C ASP A 175 -1.75 1.56 -3.97
N ALA A 176 -2.09 0.28 -4.15
CA ALA A 176 -2.29 -0.65 -3.03
C ALA A 176 -1.02 -0.81 -2.20
N ARG A 177 0.13 -1.04 -2.85
CA ARG A 177 1.41 -1.13 -2.16
C ARG A 177 1.83 0.19 -1.50
N ARG A 178 1.57 1.32 -2.15
CA ARG A 178 1.77 2.65 -1.56
C ARG A 178 0.88 2.85 -0.34
N THR A 179 -0.37 2.41 -0.42
CA THR A 179 -1.32 2.43 0.69
C THR A 179 -0.81 1.62 1.87
N PHE A 180 -0.29 0.38 1.63
CA PHE A 180 0.35 -0.42 2.68
C PHE A 180 1.45 0.37 3.39
N VAL A 181 2.40 0.93 2.63
CA VAL A 181 3.54 1.66 3.20
C VAL A 181 3.08 2.87 4.01
N CYS A 182 2.26 3.74 3.42
CA CYS A 182 1.80 4.96 4.09
C CYS A 182 0.92 4.66 5.31
N CYS A 183 -0.01 3.70 5.22
CA CYS A 183 -0.85 3.32 6.36
C CYS A 183 -0.03 2.64 7.47
N SER A 184 0.92 1.77 7.13
CA SER A 184 1.78 1.10 8.13
C SER A 184 2.63 2.11 8.89
N LEU A 185 3.27 3.06 8.20
CA LEU A 185 4.01 4.14 8.82
C LEU A 185 3.10 5.02 9.69
N ALA A 186 1.90 5.35 9.20
CA ALA A 186 0.89 6.10 9.94
C ALA A 186 0.43 5.38 11.22
N LEU A 187 0.31 4.07 11.20
CA LEU A 187 0.03 3.24 12.39
C LEU A 187 1.23 3.12 13.34
N GLY A 188 2.40 3.64 12.97
CA GLY A 188 3.62 3.62 13.77
C GLY A 188 4.41 2.32 13.67
N ILE A 189 4.20 1.53 12.61
CA ILE A 189 5.03 0.37 12.31
C ILE A 189 6.42 0.88 11.88
N PRO A 190 7.52 0.39 12.47
CA PRO A 190 8.86 0.82 12.13
C PRO A 190 9.16 0.66 10.64
N ALA A 191 9.85 1.65 10.04
CA ALA A 191 10.19 1.62 8.62
C ALA A 191 10.98 0.36 8.22
N SER A 192 11.84 -0.16 9.09
CA SER A 192 12.58 -1.41 8.87
C SER A 192 11.65 -2.62 8.69
N VAL A 193 10.56 -2.69 9.47
CA VAL A 193 9.54 -3.75 9.34
C VAL A 193 8.74 -3.57 8.05
N VAL A 194 8.36 -2.34 7.71
CA VAL A 194 7.68 -2.05 6.44
C VAL A 194 8.57 -2.42 5.26
N MET A 195 9.87 -2.12 5.31
CA MET A 195 10.85 -2.48 4.28
C MET A 195 10.98 -4.00 4.12
N SER A 196 11.01 -4.76 5.22
CA SER A 196 11.07 -6.23 5.14
C SER A 196 9.84 -6.83 4.47
N CYS A 197 8.63 -6.28 4.73
CA CYS A 197 7.40 -6.71 4.08
C CYS A 197 7.37 -6.34 2.59
N THR A 198 7.99 -5.23 2.23
CA THR A 198 7.96 -4.71 0.86
C THR A 198 9.14 -5.17 0.00
N GLY A 199 10.21 -5.71 0.59
CA GLY A 199 11.45 -6.05 -0.12
C GLY A 199 12.19 -4.79 -0.63
N HIS A 200 12.08 -3.66 0.06
CA HIS A 200 12.92 -2.49 -0.23
C HIS A 200 14.27 -2.65 0.46
N SER A 201 15.34 -2.67 -0.33
CA SER A 201 16.73 -2.74 0.15
C SER A 201 17.31 -1.37 0.49
N ASP A 202 16.72 -0.29 -0.03
CA ASP A 202 17.22 1.08 0.11
C ASP A 202 16.20 1.98 0.82
N TYR A 203 16.70 2.67 1.87
CA TYR A 203 15.91 3.63 2.66
C TYR A 203 15.49 4.86 1.84
N GLU A 204 16.29 5.29 0.87
CA GLU A 204 15.96 6.42 0.00
C GLU A 204 14.68 6.18 -0.80
N SER A 205 14.40 4.90 -1.15
CA SER A 205 13.16 4.52 -1.80
C SER A 205 11.92 4.68 -0.90
N MET A 206 12.10 4.70 0.43
CA MET A 206 11.04 4.91 1.44
C MET A 206 10.81 6.38 1.77
N LYS A 207 11.80 7.24 1.52
CA LYS A 207 11.77 8.66 1.91
C LYS A 207 10.51 9.41 1.48
N PRO A 208 10.00 9.28 0.22
CA PRO A 208 8.77 9.95 -0.18
C PRO A 208 7.54 9.55 0.63
N TYR A 209 7.53 8.33 1.18
CA TYR A 209 6.41 7.83 2.00
C TYR A 209 6.52 8.30 3.44
N ILE A 210 7.75 8.45 3.95
CA ILE A 210 8.01 8.93 5.31
C ILE A 210 7.63 10.40 5.39
N GLU A 211 7.99 11.21 4.40
CA GLU A 211 7.62 12.64 4.33
C GLU A 211 6.10 12.84 4.31
N VAL A 212 5.35 11.97 3.64
CA VAL A 212 3.87 12.01 3.64
C VAL A 212 3.27 11.56 4.97
N ALA A 213 3.99 10.73 5.72
CA ALA A 213 3.56 10.27 7.05
C ALA A 213 3.82 11.31 8.16
N ASP A 214 4.34 12.50 7.86
CA ASP A 214 4.64 13.54 8.87
C ASP A 214 3.40 14.10 9.56
N GLU A 215 2.20 14.02 8.98
CA GLU A 215 0.94 14.21 9.75
C GLU A 215 0.86 13.25 10.94
N THR A 216 1.60 12.14 10.88
CA THR A 216 1.69 11.10 11.91
C THR A 216 2.66 11.47 13.02
N GLN A 217 3.63 12.36 12.77
CA GLN A 217 4.62 12.76 13.77
C GLN A 217 3.93 13.33 15.01
N LYS A 218 2.94 14.20 14.83
CA LYS A 218 2.13 14.74 15.92
C LYS A 218 1.43 13.64 16.71
N MET A 219 0.77 12.70 16.05
CA MET A 219 0.13 11.54 16.69
C MET A 219 1.14 10.64 17.39
N GLN A 220 2.35 10.45 16.82
CA GLN A 220 3.41 9.66 17.45
C GLN A 220 3.96 10.38 18.71
N MET A 221 4.11 11.69 18.66
CA MET A 221 4.52 12.47 19.83
C MET A 221 3.46 12.49 20.93
N GLU A 222 2.17 12.44 20.58
CA GLU A 222 1.08 12.29 21.55
C GLU A 222 1.17 10.96 22.33
N LYS A 223 1.79 9.92 21.78
CA LYS A 223 2.05 8.67 22.51
C LYS A 223 2.91 8.86 23.75
N TRP A 224 3.84 9.82 23.74
CA TRP A 224 4.62 10.19 24.91
C TRP A 224 3.71 10.66 26.05
N ASN A 225 2.72 11.47 25.72
CA ASN A 225 1.76 11.99 26.69
C ASN A 225 0.77 10.91 27.18
N THR A 226 0.40 9.99 26.28
CA THR A 226 -0.61 8.96 26.59
C THR A 226 -0.03 7.71 27.23
N HIS A 227 1.29 7.49 27.14
CA HIS A 227 1.93 6.30 27.71
C HIS A 227 1.73 6.22 29.23
N GLN A 228 1.89 7.32 29.94
CA GLN A 228 1.70 7.40 31.39
C GLN A 228 0.26 7.09 31.81
N TYR A 229 -0.73 7.60 31.05
CA TYR A 229 -2.14 7.33 31.34
C TYR A 229 -2.51 5.86 31.09
N LYS A 230 -2.02 5.27 29.98
CA LYS A 230 -2.26 3.84 29.67
C LYS A 230 -1.67 2.93 30.74
N SER A 231 -0.44 3.17 31.16
CA SER A 231 0.21 2.38 32.21
C SER A 231 -0.54 2.50 33.54
N GLY A 232 -0.97 3.71 33.93
CA GLY A 232 -1.74 3.94 35.13
C GLY A 232 -3.13 3.30 35.09
N ILE A 233 -3.78 3.29 33.93
CA ILE A 233 -5.09 2.61 33.74
C ILE A 233 -4.91 1.10 33.87
N ILE A 234 -3.92 0.51 33.22
CA ILE A 234 -3.65 -0.94 33.28
C ILE A 234 -3.36 -1.35 34.73
N GLU A 235 -2.47 -0.64 35.40
CA GLU A 235 -2.15 -0.90 36.81
C GLU A 235 -3.38 -0.77 37.73
N SER A 236 -4.25 0.20 37.45
CA SER A 236 -5.51 0.36 38.19
C SER A 236 -6.49 -0.78 37.91
N MET A 237 -6.57 -1.25 36.66
CA MET A 237 -7.41 -2.38 36.28
C MET A 237 -6.93 -3.70 36.89
N GLU A 238 -5.63 -3.92 37.01
CA GLU A 238 -5.06 -5.11 37.66
C GLU A 238 -5.43 -5.20 39.17
N LYS A 239 -5.69 -4.06 39.80
CA LYS A 239 -6.11 -3.96 41.19
C LYS A 239 -7.63 -4.10 41.38
N MET A 240 -8.41 -4.13 40.29
CA MET A 240 -9.86 -4.23 40.33
C MET A 240 -10.34 -5.67 40.52
N THR A 241 -11.43 -5.82 41.28
CA THR A 241 -12.12 -7.09 41.36
C THR A 241 -12.84 -7.44 40.05
N PRO A 242 -13.14 -8.72 39.78
CA PRO A 242 -13.90 -9.14 38.60
C PRO A 242 -15.25 -8.40 38.42
N ILE A 243 -15.90 -8.04 39.52
CA ILE A 243 -17.17 -7.29 39.51
C ILE A 243 -16.92 -5.85 39.05
N GLN A 244 -15.87 -5.19 39.55
CA GLN A 244 -15.51 -3.83 39.14
C GLN A 244 -15.09 -3.76 37.67
N LEU A 245 -14.32 -4.75 37.21
CA LEU A 245 -13.92 -4.84 35.79
C LEU A 245 -15.16 -5.01 34.89
N LYS A 246 -16.14 -5.81 35.28
CA LYS A 246 -17.37 -5.98 34.52
C LYS A 246 -18.16 -4.67 34.44
N LEU A 247 -18.30 -3.96 35.55
CA LEU A 247 -18.98 -2.65 35.58
C LEU A 247 -18.26 -1.61 34.73
N LEU A 248 -16.93 -1.56 34.79
CA LEU A 248 -16.11 -0.66 33.95
C LEU A 248 -16.32 -0.98 32.46
N PHE A 249 -16.30 -2.26 32.08
CA PHE A 249 -16.51 -2.71 30.71
C PHE A 249 -17.90 -2.28 30.18
N GLU A 250 -18.98 -2.50 30.97
CA GLU A 250 -20.35 -2.08 30.60
C GLU A 250 -20.44 -0.54 30.48
N TYR A 251 -19.79 0.20 31.37
CA TYR A 251 -19.76 1.65 31.34
C TYR A 251 -19.06 2.16 30.05
N VAL A 252 -17.87 1.64 29.73
CA VAL A 252 -17.15 2.01 28.51
C VAL A 252 -17.94 1.66 27.26
N LYS A 253 -18.60 0.50 27.24
CA LYS A 253 -19.45 0.07 26.13
C LYS A 253 -20.65 0.97 25.91
N SER A 254 -21.17 1.62 26.97
CA SER A 254 -22.27 2.59 26.86
C SER A 254 -21.84 3.96 26.33
N MET A 255 -20.54 4.25 26.26
CA MET A 255 -19.99 5.53 25.80
C MET A 255 -19.60 5.51 24.30
N VAL A 256 -19.58 4.33 23.67
CA VAL A 256 -19.23 4.08 22.28
C VAL A 256 -20.49 3.70 21.49
#